data_602f51c65b25732d2df6a79dafa8b46c
#
_entry.id   602f51c65b25732d2df6a79dafa8b46c
#
_cell.length_a   1.000
_cell.length_b   1.000
_cell.length_c   1.000
_cell.angle_alpha   90.00
_cell.angle_beta   90.00
_cell.angle_gamma   90.00
#
_symmetry.space_group_name_H-M   'P 1'
#
loop_
_entity.id
_entity.type
_entity.pdbx_description
1 polymer ?
#
loop_
_entity_poly.entity_id
_entity_poly.type
_entity_poly.pdbx_seq_one_letter_code
_entity_poly.pdbx_strand_id
1 'polypeptide(L)'
;SRGLGDVYKRQISDIYISNFRSMLDDTNYSAEELTAMAAGYTKLLSASADLLNDLKQIITPSGLSMTDKERLDIIDRIYYEMLEYRNLTEYYTRKNISVSFLRSRQRGDSERVRALYGGHNDRYW
;
A
#
# COMPACT_ATOMS: atom_id res chain seq x y z
N SER A 1 2.16 -3.25 -20.07
CA SER A 1 3.33 -4.11 -19.95
C SER A 1 3.57 -4.51 -18.49
N ARG A 2 4.42 -5.49 -18.30
CA ARG A 2 4.79 -5.94 -16.96
C ARG A 2 5.45 -4.82 -16.14
N GLY A 3 6.11 -3.88 -16.81
CA GLY A 3 6.79 -2.76 -16.13
C GLY A 3 5.86 -1.92 -15.29
N LEU A 4 4.61 -1.70 -15.72
CA LEU A 4 3.63 -0.94 -14.93
C LEU A 4 3.23 -1.71 -13.67
N GLY A 5 3.06 -3.03 -13.76
CA GLY A 5 2.79 -3.85 -12.60
C GLY A 5 3.92 -3.80 -11.57
N ASP A 6 5.17 -3.87 -12.04
CA ASP A 6 6.34 -3.72 -11.16
C ASP A 6 6.36 -2.35 -10.48
N VAL A 7 5.96 -1.29 -11.19
CA VAL A 7 5.87 0.06 -10.63
C VAL A 7 4.85 0.11 -9.49
N TYR A 8 3.66 -0.42 -9.69
CA TYR A 8 2.62 -0.41 -8.67
C TYR A 8 3.03 -1.20 -7.43
N LYS A 9 3.62 -2.39 -7.63
CA LYS A 9 4.10 -3.21 -6.51
C LYS A 9 5.18 -2.48 -5.73
N ARG A 10 6.12 -1.83 -6.41
CA ARG A 10 7.18 -1.06 -5.77
C ARG A 10 6.61 0.13 -4.98
N GLN A 11 5.60 0.81 -5.53
CA GLN A 11 4.95 1.91 -4.84
C GLN A 11 4.29 1.45 -3.53
N ILE A 12 3.63 0.29 -3.54
CA ILE A 12 3.05 -0.29 -2.34
C ILE A 12 4.14 -0.56 -1.30
N SER A 13 5.24 -1.18 -1.73
CA SER A 13 6.38 -1.46 -0.86
C SER A 13 6.97 -0.19 -0.27
N ASP A 14 7.14 0.85 -1.09
CA ASP A 14 7.72 2.12 -0.66
C ASP A 14 6.82 2.83 0.36
N ILE A 15 5.51 2.82 0.13
CA ILE A 15 4.54 3.40 1.08
C ILE A 15 4.64 2.68 2.43
N TYR A 16 4.69 1.35 2.41
CA TYR A 16 4.82 0.57 3.62
C TYR A 16 6.13 0.90 4.35
N ILE A 17 7.26 0.77 3.66
CA ILE A 17 8.58 0.91 4.29
C ILE A 17 8.75 2.31 4.87
N SER A 18 8.45 3.35 4.11
CA SER A 18 8.68 4.73 4.55
C SER A 18 7.77 5.11 5.72
N ASN A 19 6.50 4.74 5.67
CA ASN A 19 5.57 5.13 6.72
C ASN A 19 5.67 4.24 7.95
N PHE A 20 5.88 2.95 7.78
CA PHE A 20 5.98 2.05 8.94
C PHE A 20 7.23 2.35 9.76
N ARG A 21 8.31 2.82 9.13
CA ARG A 21 9.50 3.27 9.85
C ARG A 21 9.13 4.38 10.84
N SER A 22 8.34 5.35 10.40
CA SER A 22 7.84 6.42 11.26
C SER A 22 6.88 5.89 12.33
N MET A 23 6.04 4.94 11.98
CA MET A 23 5.08 4.35 12.91
C MET A 23 5.79 3.61 14.06
N LEU A 24 6.91 2.95 13.78
CA LEU A 24 7.70 2.29 14.81
C LEU A 24 8.23 3.27 15.86
N ASP A 25 8.49 4.52 15.46
CA ASP A 25 8.95 5.58 16.36
C ASP A 25 7.80 6.34 17.03
N ASP A 26 6.56 6.01 16.68
CA ASP A 26 5.38 6.71 17.16
C ASP A 26 4.84 6.06 18.43
N THR A 27 4.99 6.78 19.55
CA THR A 27 4.57 6.26 20.86
C THR A 27 3.05 6.22 21.05
N ASN A 28 2.27 6.70 20.05
CA ASN A 28 0.81 6.62 20.10
C ASN A 28 0.28 5.24 19.77
N TYR A 29 1.12 4.34 19.27
CA TYR A 29 0.72 2.97 18.96
C TYR A 29 1.28 1.99 19.97
N SER A 30 0.48 0.99 20.31
CA SER A 30 0.95 -0.14 21.11
C SER A 30 1.70 -1.14 20.24
N ALA A 31 2.43 -2.06 20.86
CA ALA A 31 3.12 -3.13 20.14
C ALA A 31 2.13 -4.01 19.36
N GLU A 32 0.97 -4.28 19.94
CA GLU A 32 -0.09 -5.06 19.28
C GLU A 32 -0.63 -4.34 18.06
N GLU A 33 -0.80 -3.02 18.16
CA GLU A 33 -1.26 -2.21 17.03
C GLU A 33 -0.23 -2.19 15.90
N LEU A 34 1.04 -2.05 16.23
CA LEU A 34 2.11 -2.07 15.24
C LEU A 34 2.17 -3.43 14.53
N THR A 35 2.01 -4.52 15.27
CA THR A 35 1.96 -5.86 14.70
C THR A 35 0.78 -6.00 13.72
N ALA A 36 -0.39 -5.52 14.12
CA ALA A 36 -1.57 -5.55 13.26
C ALA A 36 -1.39 -4.71 12.00
N MET A 37 -0.78 -3.51 12.13
CA MET A 37 -0.51 -2.66 10.97
C MET A 37 0.46 -3.32 10.01
N ALA A 38 1.52 -3.94 10.52
CA ALA A 38 2.47 -4.67 9.68
C ALA A 38 1.79 -5.83 8.94
N ALA A 39 0.90 -6.55 9.61
CA ALA A 39 0.14 -7.63 8.99
C ALA A 39 -0.77 -7.11 7.87
N GLY A 40 -1.40 -5.95 8.06
CA GLY A 40 -2.23 -5.31 7.04
C GLY A 40 -1.43 -4.93 5.80
N TYR A 41 -0.28 -4.30 5.99
CA TYR A 41 0.61 -3.97 4.88
C TYR A 41 1.11 -5.22 4.15
N THR A 42 1.45 -6.26 4.89
CA THR A 42 1.92 -7.51 4.30
C THR A 42 0.84 -8.16 3.43
N LYS A 43 -0.42 -8.10 3.86
CA LYS A 43 -1.53 -8.59 3.04
C LYS A 43 -1.66 -7.82 1.73
N LEU A 44 -1.53 -6.51 1.77
CA LEU A 44 -1.60 -5.66 0.58
C LEU A 44 -0.47 -5.98 -0.39
N LEU A 45 0.75 -6.13 0.13
CA LEU A 45 1.91 -6.53 -0.68
C LEU A 45 1.73 -7.92 -1.30
N SER A 46 1.26 -8.87 -0.51
CA SER A 46 1.06 -10.24 -0.97
C SER A 46 0.01 -10.31 -2.09
N ALA A 47 -1.11 -9.61 -1.92
CA ALA A 47 -2.14 -9.54 -2.96
C ALA A 47 -1.60 -8.92 -4.25
N SER A 48 -0.81 -7.87 -4.14
CA SER A 48 -0.17 -7.23 -5.28
C SER A 48 0.84 -8.16 -5.97
N ALA A 49 1.61 -8.92 -5.20
CA ALA A 49 2.55 -9.89 -5.74
C ALA A 49 1.85 -11.02 -6.50
N ASP A 50 0.70 -11.47 -6.00
CA ASP A 50 -0.11 -12.50 -6.67
C ASP A 50 -0.62 -12.00 -8.03
N LEU A 51 -1.11 -10.77 -8.08
CA LEU A 51 -1.56 -10.15 -9.33
C LEU A 51 -0.42 -10.00 -10.32
N LEU A 52 0.75 -9.59 -9.86
CA LEU A 52 1.92 -9.47 -10.72
C LEU A 52 2.34 -10.83 -11.28
N ASN A 53 2.21 -11.89 -10.49
CA ASN A 53 2.49 -13.24 -10.92
C ASN A 53 1.50 -13.70 -12.00
N ASP A 54 0.22 -13.40 -11.82
CA ASP A 54 -0.81 -13.67 -12.81
C ASP A 54 -0.52 -12.93 -14.12
N LEU A 55 -0.10 -11.67 -14.01
CA LEU A 55 0.26 -10.86 -15.16
C LEU A 55 1.41 -11.49 -15.96
N LYS A 56 2.44 -11.98 -15.27
CA LYS A 56 3.57 -12.65 -15.90
C LYS A 56 3.13 -13.87 -16.69
N GLN A 57 2.19 -14.64 -16.16
CA GLN A 57 1.68 -15.84 -16.82
C GLN A 57 0.87 -15.49 -18.09
N ILE A 58 0.11 -14.40 -18.04
CA ILE A 58 -0.70 -13.98 -19.19
C ILE A 58 0.17 -13.38 -20.30
N ILE A 59 1.20 -12.63 -19.95
CA ILE A 59 2.11 -11.99 -20.93
C ILE A 59 3.01 -13.02 -21.60
N THR A 60 3.47 -14.01 -20.85
CA THR A 60 4.39 -15.03 -21.36
C THR A 60 3.66 -15.95 -22.34
N PRO A 61 4.20 -16.18 -23.54
CA PRO A 61 3.60 -17.13 -24.47
C PRO A 61 3.46 -18.50 -23.80
N SER A 62 2.24 -19.04 -23.81
CA SER A 62 1.94 -20.30 -23.16
C SER A 62 0.95 -21.08 -24.00
N GLY A 63 0.67 -22.30 -23.59
CA GLY A 63 -0.35 -23.12 -24.23
C GLY A 63 -1.79 -22.69 -23.97
N LEU A 64 -1.99 -21.55 -23.31
CA LEU A 64 -3.33 -21.06 -23.03
C LEU A 64 -4.03 -20.64 -24.31
N SER A 65 -5.22 -21.21 -24.55
CA SER A 65 -6.02 -20.91 -25.71
C SER A 65 -6.95 -19.74 -25.39
N MET A 66 -6.54 -18.55 -25.81
CA MET A 66 -7.38 -17.36 -25.67
C MET A 66 -7.10 -16.40 -26.81
N THR A 67 -8.08 -15.56 -27.13
CA THR A 67 -7.92 -14.53 -28.14
C THR A 67 -7.07 -13.38 -27.60
N ASP A 68 -6.53 -12.57 -28.52
CA ASP A 68 -5.80 -11.38 -28.14
C ASP A 68 -6.67 -10.41 -27.32
N LYS A 69 -7.95 -10.30 -27.70
CA LYS A 69 -8.89 -9.44 -26.96
C LYS A 69 -9.08 -9.93 -25.52
N GLU A 70 -9.29 -11.24 -25.35
CA GLU A 70 -9.43 -11.83 -24.02
C GLU A 70 -8.18 -11.59 -23.17
N ARG A 71 -7.02 -11.74 -23.78
CA ARG A 71 -5.73 -11.50 -23.11
C ARG A 71 -5.62 -10.05 -22.66
N LEU A 72 -5.92 -9.09 -23.55
CA LEU A 72 -5.86 -7.67 -23.22
C LEU A 72 -6.85 -7.29 -22.12
N ASP A 73 -8.06 -7.85 -22.15
CA ASP A 73 -9.06 -7.58 -21.11
C ASP A 73 -8.58 -8.06 -19.75
N ILE A 74 -7.92 -9.21 -19.68
CA ILE A 74 -7.34 -9.73 -18.43
C ILE A 74 -6.21 -8.84 -17.94
N ILE A 75 -5.32 -8.42 -18.85
CA ILE A 75 -4.20 -7.53 -18.51
C ILE A 75 -4.71 -6.20 -17.93
N ASP A 76 -5.71 -5.60 -18.59
CA ASP A 76 -6.28 -4.33 -18.13
C ASP A 76 -6.91 -4.47 -16.75
N ARG A 77 -7.61 -5.58 -16.51
CA ARG A 77 -8.21 -5.84 -15.20
C ARG A 77 -7.13 -5.98 -14.11
N ILE A 78 -6.05 -6.69 -14.41
CA ILE A 78 -4.97 -6.88 -13.44
C ILE A 78 -4.33 -5.53 -13.10
N TYR A 79 -4.04 -4.68 -14.09
CA TYR A 79 -3.49 -3.35 -13.82
C TYR A 79 -4.44 -2.51 -12.97
N TYR A 80 -5.73 -2.56 -13.26
CA TYR A 80 -6.72 -1.83 -12.49
C TYR A 80 -6.73 -2.29 -11.02
N GLU A 81 -6.72 -3.61 -10.80
CA GLU A 81 -6.68 -4.17 -9.45
C GLU A 81 -5.41 -3.81 -8.70
N MET A 82 -4.27 -3.81 -9.37
CA MET A 82 -3.00 -3.39 -8.77
C MET A 82 -3.02 -1.92 -8.38
N LEU A 83 -3.58 -1.07 -9.22
CA LEU A 83 -3.76 0.35 -8.90
C LEU A 83 -4.67 0.51 -7.68
N GLU A 84 -5.73 -0.28 -7.58
CA GLU A 84 -6.61 -0.24 -6.42
C GLU A 84 -5.87 -0.63 -5.14
N TYR A 85 -5.01 -1.65 -5.17
CA TYR A 85 -4.21 -2.03 -4.00
C TYR A 85 -3.23 -0.94 -3.61
N ARG A 86 -2.63 -0.26 -4.59
CA ARG A 86 -1.77 0.88 -4.30
C ARG A 86 -2.56 1.99 -3.61
N ASN A 87 -3.74 2.32 -4.12
CA ASN A 87 -4.58 3.36 -3.53
C ASN A 87 -5.10 2.95 -2.15
N LEU A 88 -5.42 1.68 -1.96
CA LEU A 88 -5.83 1.13 -0.68
C LEU A 88 -4.69 1.21 0.34
N THR A 89 -3.45 1.00 -0.09
CA THR A 89 -2.28 1.11 0.77
C THR A 89 -2.11 2.56 1.27
N GLU A 90 -2.31 3.55 0.41
CA GLU A 90 -2.30 4.95 0.81
C GLU A 90 -3.43 5.26 1.80
N TYR A 91 -4.63 4.79 1.51
CA TYR A 91 -5.77 4.98 2.40
C TYR A 91 -5.53 4.35 3.77
N TYR A 92 -5.03 3.13 3.79
CA TYR A 92 -4.69 2.40 5.02
C TYR A 92 -3.67 3.19 5.84
N THR A 93 -2.65 3.72 5.19
CA THR A 93 -1.62 4.54 5.81
C THR A 93 -2.22 5.80 6.44
N ARG A 94 -3.04 6.54 5.68
CA ARG A 94 -3.67 7.76 6.18
C ARG A 94 -4.58 7.49 7.37
N LYS A 95 -5.35 6.40 7.33
CA LYS A 95 -6.25 6.05 8.43
C LYS A 95 -5.47 5.73 9.70
N ASN A 96 -4.37 5.01 9.58
CA ASN A 96 -3.54 4.70 10.75
C ASN A 96 -2.87 5.96 11.31
N ILE A 97 -2.35 6.83 10.46
CA ILE A 97 -1.74 8.09 10.89
C ILE A 97 -2.76 8.99 11.58
N SER A 98 -4.00 9.04 11.06
CA SER A 98 -5.04 9.85 11.67
C SER A 98 -5.38 9.42 13.10
N VAL A 99 -5.28 8.13 13.40
CA VAL A 99 -5.46 7.63 14.77
C VAL A 99 -4.39 8.21 15.70
N SER A 100 -3.13 8.18 15.26
CA SER A 100 -2.03 8.76 16.03
C SER A 100 -2.27 10.26 16.27
N PHE A 101 -2.65 10.98 15.23
CA PHE A 101 -2.92 12.41 15.34
C PHE A 101 -4.03 12.70 16.33
N LEU A 102 -5.14 11.96 16.28
CA LEU A 102 -6.26 12.15 17.22
C LEU A 102 -5.84 11.90 18.65
N ARG A 103 -5.04 10.87 18.89
CA ARG A 103 -4.53 10.56 20.23
C ARG A 103 -3.60 11.66 20.73
N SER A 104 -2.75 12.19 19.86
CA SER A 104 -1.82 13.25 20.23
C SER A 104 -2.54 14.58 20.50
N ARG A 105 -3.62 14.85 19.77
CA ARG A 105 -4.44 16.05 20.01
C ARG A 105 -5.01 16.05 21.43
N GLN A 106 -5.46 14.91 21.91
CA GLN A 106 -5.99 14.78 23.26
C GLN A 106 -4.92 15.06 24.31
N ARG A 107 -3.65 14.84 24.01
CA ARG A 107 -2.53 15.11 24.90
C ARG A 107 -1.86 16.46 24.67
N GLY A 108 -2.26 17.19 23.61
CA GLY A 108 -1.68 18.47 23.28
C GLY A 108 -0.31 18.42 22.65
N ASP A 109 0.05 17.30 22.00
CA ASP A 109 1.38 17.14 21.39
C ASP A 109 1.34 16.81 19.89
N SER A 110 0.39 17.39 19.17
CA SER A 110 0.19 17.16 17.73
C SER A 110 1.43 17.47 16.89
N GLU A 111 2.24 18.42 17.32
CA GLU A 111 3.44 18.80 16.56
C GLU A 111 4.43 17.65 16.44
N ARG A 112 4.50 16.79 17.45
CA ARG A 112 5.38 15.62 17.40
C ARG A 112 4.95 14.66 16.31
N VAL A 113 3.65 14.43 16.15
CA VAL A 113 3.11 13.55 15.10
C VAL A 113 3.34 14.15 13.71
N ARG A 114 3.13 15.47 13.57
CA ARG A 114 3.41 16.14 12.29
C ARG A 114 4.88 16.01 11.91
N ALA A 115 5.77 16.11 12.87
CA ALA A 115 7.20 15.95 12.62
C ALA A 115 7.55 14.54 12.14
N LEU A 116 6.87 13.51 12.67
CA LEU A 116 7.13 12.12 12.28
C LEU A 116 6.74 11.84 10.83
N TYR A 117 5.61 12.39 10.37
CA TYR A 117 5.02 12.02 9.08
C TYR A 117 5.18 13.09 8.00
N GLY A 118 5.94 14.14 8.27
CA GLY A 118 6.21 15.19 7.31
C GLY A 118 5.09 16.22 7.24
N GLY A 119 5.39 17.46 7.69
CA GLY A 119 4.39 18.51 7.81
C GLY A 119 3.76 18.98 6.51
N HIS A 120 4.36 18.65 5.36
CA HIS A 120 3.80 19.04 4.07
C HIS A 120 2.59 18.18 3.67
N ASN A 121 2.30 17.10 4.37
CA ASN A 121 1.19 16.20 4.08
C ASN A 121 0.06 16.41 5.09
N ASP A 122 -0.46 17.62 5.15
CA ASP A 122 -1.53 17.97 6.08
C ASP A 122 -2.81 17.16 5.89
N ARG A 123 -2.96 16.52 4.74
CA ARG A 123 -4.13 15.70 4.43
C ARG A 123 -4.27 14.44 5.29
N TYR A 124 -3.29 14.12 6.11
CA TYR A 124 -3.39 12.98 7.03
C TYR A 124 -4.33 13.28 8.21
N TRP A 125 -4.64 14.54 8.44
CA TRP A 125 -5.51 14.98 9.49
C TRP A 125 -6.27 16.25 9.05
#